data_21b5b0194f16d5c56eb47eb3df2ea540
#
_entry.id   21b5b0194f16d5c56eb47eb3df2ea540
#
_cell.length_a   1.000
_cell.length_b   1.000
_cell.length_c   1.000
_cell.angle_alpha   90.00
_cell.angle_beta   90.00
_cell.angle_gamma   90.00
#
_symmetry.space_group_name_H-M   'P 1'
#
loop_
_entity.id
_entity.type
_entity.pdbx_description
1 polymer ?
#
loop_
_entity_poly.entity_id
_entity_poly.type
_entity_poly.pdbx_seq_one_letter_code
_entity_poly.pdbx_strand_id
1 'polypeptide(L)'
;MQDLKHVFSYLKPYRRDLFLAVGLVFVECIFEMVIPMLMSDLVDQGVPSHDMQVIMLQGSKMIICAVLALITGLLYARFAARAANGFAAALREAEYRMLQQFDFANLDHFSTPSLVTRMTTDVTVMLNAVATGLRPLVRSPVMLFMGLGMAFLLNAKLTIVFLITTPILAAILAWIVTKVGPLYDRQQTAVDHLNGRVQEALTAIRAIKAFVRGDYENEQFETVNDELAAASTNTFRYAVLNLPAFQAVMYTAIVCIMWYGGNFILTDRMTVGELTAFLSYVLQVLNSVMMFSGVFLQLTRSLTSARRIRAVLEEQPALATPADPIAAVADGSIDFADVSFKYSAAAARDALSHVTLHIPAGATVGIIGGTGAAKTTLVQLIPRLYDATSGTVKVGGQDVRRYSLAALRDAVGIVLQKNLLFSGTIRDNLRWGDPNADDETLWAACRAACADEFLERMPDGLDTDMGQGGVNVSGGQKQRLCIARTLLKHPKVLIFDDSTSAVDTATEGKIRHALAALTDVTKLIIAQRITSVMDADMIVILDDGKVHAVGTHKELLANDTIYQEIYASQMKGDDADGKGIQR
;
A
#
# COMPACT_ATOMS: atom_id res chain seq x y z
N MET A 1 -10.82 -7.06 17.01
CA MET A 1 -9.93 -7.28 18.17
C MET A 1 -8.77 -8.22 17.86
N GLN A 2 -9.00 -9.36 17.16
CA GLN A 2 -7.91 -10.26 16.74
C GLN A 2 -6.91 -9.58 15.80
N ASP A 3 -7.39 -8.76 14.87
CA ASP A 3 -6.56 -8.01 13.91
C ASP A 3 -5.55 -7.10 14.62
N LEU A 4 -6.03 -6.31 15.58
CA LEU A 4 -5.14 -5.47 16.39
C LEU A 4 -4.11 -6.29 17.17
N LYS A 5 -4.53 -7.42 17.77
CA LYS A 5 -3.62 -8.28 18.53
C LYS A 5 -2.49 -8.84 17.65
N HIS A 6 -2.80 -9.22 16.41
CA HIS A 6 -1.81 -9.71 15.46
C HIS A 6 -0.83 -8.60 15.08
N VAL A 7 -1.32 -7.43 14.65
CA VAL A 7 -0.48 -6.30 14.26
C VAL A 7 0.35 -5.77 15.43
N PHE A 8 -0.23 -5.62 16.62
CA PHE A 8 0.52 -5.22 17.83
C PHE A 8 1.52 -6.28 18.33
N SER A 9 1.50 -7.49 17.79
CA SER A 9 2.56 -8.47 18.11
C SER A 9 3.94 -8.00 17.64
N TYR A 10 4.02 -7.18 16.60
CA TYR A 10 5.25 -6.55 16.11
C TYR A 10 5.80 -5.46 17.05
N LEU A 11 5.05 -5.08 18.08
CA LEU A 11 5.51 -4.21 19.16
C LEU A 11 6.34 -4.96 20.22
N LYS A 12 6.32 -6.31 20.22
CA LYS A 12 7.03 -7.12 21.22
C LYS A 12 8.51 -6.77 21.42
N PRO A 13 9.31 -6.49 20.37
CA PRO A 13 10.71 -6.10 20.53
C PRO A 13 10.87 -4.79 21.35
N TYR A 14 9.89 -3.90 21.25
CA TYR A 14 9.90 -2.56 21.86
C TYR A 14 9.10 -2.48 23.16
N ARG A 15 8.74 -3.62 23.76
CA ARG A 15 7.92 -3.68 25.00
C ARG A 15 8.54 -2.93 26.18
N ARG A 16 9.88 -2.90 26.26
CA ARG A 16 10.58 -2.17 27.33
C ARG A 16 10.35 -0.67 27.21
N ASP A 17 10.50 -0.11 26.04
CA ASP A 17 10.24 1.30 25.79
C ASP A 17 8.76 1.65 26.02
N LEU A 18 7.84 0.75 25.63
CA LEU A 18 6.41 0.91 25.87
C LEU A 18 6.08 0.94 27.38
N PHE A 19 6.60 -0.02 28.16
CA PHE A 19 6.38 -0.05 29.61
C PHE A 19 6.99 1.16 30.31
N LEU A 20 8.18 1.59 29.91
CA LEU A 20 8.79 2.82 30.41
C LEU A 20 7.96 4.04 30.09
N ALA A 21 7.44 4.15 28.85
CA ALA A 21 6.55 5.24 28.47
C ALA A 21 5.28 5.27 29.33
N VAL A 22 4.60 4.13 29.52
CA VAL A 22 3.40 4.04 30.37
C VAL A 22 3.71 4.42 31.83
N GLY A 23 4.81 3.90 32.39
CA GLY A 23 5.24 4.23 33.75
C GLY A 23 5.55 5.72 33.93
N LEU A 24 6.20 6.34 32.95
CA LEU A 24 6.52 7.77 32.98
C LEU A 24 5.26 8.65 32.92
N VAL A 25 4.22 8.28 32.14
CA VAL A 25 2.93 8.97 32.17
C VAL A 25 2.29 8.88 33.55
N PHE A 26 2.35 7.70 34.18
CA PHE A 26 1.81 7.53 35.53
C PHE A 26 2.52 8.43 36.55
N VAL A 27 3.84 8.48 36.50
CA VAL A 27 4.66 9.34 37.39
C VAL A 27 4.40 10.84 37.10
N GLU A 28 4.28 11.22 35.83
CA GLU A 28 3.89 12.57 35.44
C GLU A 28 2.55 12.98 36.08
N CYS A 29 1.53 12.10 35.99
CA CYS A 29 0.22 12.34 36.59
C CYS A 29 0.30 12.54 38.12
N ILE A 30 1.16 11.80 38.82
CA ILE A 30 1.36 11.97 40.27
C ILE A 30 1.88 13.39 40.57
N PHE A 31 2.91 13.85 39.87
CA PHE A 31 3.46 15.19 40.11
C PHE A 31 2.42 16.28 39.79
N GLU A 32 1.65 16.14 38.73
CA GLU A 32 0.58 17.08 38.41
C GLU A 32 -0.57 17.10 39.45
N MET A 33 -0.89 15.95 40.06
CA MET A 33 -1.92 15.86 41.11
C MET A 33 -1.46 16.44 42.46
N VAL A 34 -0.16 16.46 42.72
CA VAL A 34 0.39 17.03 43.97
C VAL A 34 0.38 18.56 43.92
N ILE A 35 0.50 19.20 42.76
CA ILE A 35 0.57 20.68 42.64
C ILE A 35 -0.65 21.39 43.25
N PRO A 36 -1.91 21.01 42.99
CA PRO A 36 -3.07 21.65 43.60
C PRO A 36 -3.10 21.49 45.14
N MET A 37 -2.60 20.35 45.67
CA MET A 37 -2.49 20.13 47.12
C MET A 37 -1.49 21.08 47.76
N LEU A 38 -0.29 21.24 47.16
CA LEU A 38 0.71 22.20 47.61
C LEU A 38 0.20 23.65 47.51
N MET A 39 -0.63 23.94 46.51
CA MET A 39 -1.29 25.25 46.38
C MET A 39 -2.28 25.48 47.52
N SER A 40 -3.03 24.44 47.95
CA SER A 40 -3.91 24.51 49.11
C SER A 40 -3.11 24.87 50.37
N ASP A 41 -2.02 24.13 50.64
CA ASP A 41 -1.15 24.41 51.77
C ASP A 41 -0.56 25.82 51.76
N LEU A 42 -0.18 26.31 50.60
CA LEU A 42 0.36 27.66 50.44
C LEU A 42 -0.71 28.73 50.76
N VAL A 43 -1.94 28.53 50.32
CA VAL A 43 -3.04 29.47 50.60
C VAL A 43 -3.49 29.43 52.06
N ASP A 44 -3.56 28.23 52.66
CA ASP A 44 -4.09 28.07 54.02
C ASP A 44 -3.09 28.35 55.12
N GLN A 45 -1.80 28.08 54.89
CA GLN A 45 -0.74 28.25 55.88
C GLN A 45 0.18 29.45 55.59
N GLY A 46 0.55 29.64 54.32
CA GLY A 46 1.50 30.68 53.92
C GLY A 46 0.92 32.10 53.97
N VAL A 47 -0.29 32.27 53.40
CA VAL A 47 -0.91 33.60 53.33
C VAL A 47 -1.33 34.13 54.71
N PRO A 48 -1.99 33.36 55.60
CA PRO A 48 -2.42 33.84 56.91
C PRO A 48 -1.26 34.04 57.88
N SER A 49 -0.19 33.26 57.75
CA SER A 49 1.00 33.41 58.62
C SER A 49 1.85 34.66 58.35
N HIS A 50 1.66 35.29 57.20
CA HIS A 50 2.52 36.37 56.66
C HIS A 50 4.00 35.97 56.60
N ASP A 51 4.31 34.65 56.61
CA ASP A 51 5.67 34.12 56.62
C ASP A 51 6.12 33.80 55.17
N MET A 52 7.04 34.68 54.69
CA MET A 52 7.61 34.52 53.35
C MET A 52 8.39 33.20 53.19
N GLN A 53 8.93 32.64 54.27
CA GLN A 53 9.68 31.37 54.22
C GLN A 53 8.75 30.19 53.89
N VAL A 54 7.54 30.16 54.46
CA VAL A 54 6.52 29.12 54.16
C VAL A 54 6.08 29.24 52.72
N ILE A 55 5.81 30.47 52.25
CA ILE A 55 5.40 30.71 50.84
C ILE A 55 6.50 30.26 49.88
N MET A 56 7.77 30.63 50.14
CA MET A 56 8.89 30.21 49.31
C MET A 56 9.11 28.71 49.33
N LEU A 57 8.93 28.05 50.47
CA LEU A 57 9.07 26.60 50.61
C LEU A 57 8.00 25.85 49.79
N GLN A 58 6.73 26.20 49.91
CA GLN A 58 5.65 25.55 49.17
C GLN A 58 5.74 25.87 47.66
N GLY A 59 6.06 27.14 47.32
CA GLY A 59 6.30 27.53 45.94
C GLY A 59 7.46 26.78 45.28
N SER A 60 8.58 26.59 46.03
CA SER A 60 9.70 25.80 45.50
C SER A 60 9.35 24.33 45.29
N LYS A 61 8.55 23.70 46.18
CA LYS A 61 8.05 22.33 45.99
C LYS A 61 7.17 22.23 44.74
N MET A 62 6.28 23.21 44.51
CA MET A 62 5.46 23.25 43.30
C MET A 62 6.33 23.35 42.01
N ILE A 63 7.35 24.21 42.01
CA ILE A 63 8.31 24.33 40.90
C ILE A 63 9.04 23.00 40.67
N ILE A 64 9.51 22.35 41.73
CA ILE A 64 10.17 21.04 41.62
C ILE A 64 9.21 20.00 41.00
N CYS A 65 7.96 19.92 41.48
CA CYS A 65 6.96 19.01 40.89
C CYS A 65 6.70 19.33 39.41
N ALA A 66 6.59 20.59 39.04
CA ALA A 66 6.40 21.01 37.63
C ALA A 66 7.61 20.63 36.75
N VAL A 67 8.85 20.83 37.26
CA VAL A 67 10.08 20.42 36.55
C VAL A 67 10.15 18.91 36.41
N LEU A 68 9.80 18.15 37.46
CA LEU A 68 9.78 16.69 37.38
C LEU A 68 8.70 16.18 36.44
N ALA A 69 7.52 16.80 36.39
CA ALA A 69 6.48 16.51 35.42
C ALA A 69 6.96 16.80 33.97
N LEU A 70 7.66 17.91 33.75
CA LEU A 70 8.26 18.23 32.45
C LEU A 70 9.29 17.16 32.04
N ILE A 71 10.22 16.80 32.95
CA ILE A 71 11.27 15.81 32.66
C ILE A 71 10.62 14.44 32.33
N THR A 72 9.64 14.00 33.11
CA THR A 72 8.93 12.73 32.85
C THR A 72 8.16 12.76 31.55
N GLY A 73 7.53 13.89 31.19
CA GLY A 73 6.85 14.09 29.92
C GLY A 73 7.81 14.06 28.72
N LEU A 74 9.00 14.66 28.82
CA LEU A 74 10.05 14.60 27.79
C LEU A 74 10.59 13.17 27.61
N LEU A 75 10.85 12.48 28.71
CA LEU A 75 11.30 11.09 28.68
C LEU A 75 10.22 10.16 28.09
N TYR A 76 8.95 10.37 28.47
CA TYR A 76 7.83 9.68 27.83
C TYR A 76 7.86 9.83 26.32
N ALA A 77 7.94 11.09 25.81
CA ALA A 77 7.94 11.36 24.39
C ALA A 77 9.07 10.62 23.65
N ARG A 78 10.26 10.55 24.27
CA ARG A 78 11.41 9.81 23.70
C ARG A 78 11.13 8.31 23.59
N PHE A 79 10.65 7.67 24.67
CA PHE A 79 10.39 6.23 24.68
C PHE A 79 9.19 5.86 23.81
N ALA A 80 8.13 6.67 23.84
CA ALA A 80 6.97 6.49 22.96
C ALA A 80 7.33 6.61 21.47
N ALA A 81 8.15 7.60 21.11
CA ALA A 81 8.63 7.76 19.74
C ALA A 81 9.50 6.58 19.28
N ARG A 82 10.40 6.07 20.16
CA ARG A 82 11.20 4.88 19.84
C ARG A 82 10.32 3.65 19.61
N ALA A 83 9.37 3.39 20.50
CA ALA A 83 8.45 2.27 20.38
C ALA A 83 7.58 2.38 19.11
N ALA A 84 7.03 3.57 18.82
CA ALA A 84 6.17 3.80 17.67
C ALA A 84 6.91 3.68 16.33
N ASN A 85 8.08 4.32 16.21
CA ASN A 85 8.86 4.26 14.96
C ASN A 85 9.46 2.87 14.72
N GLY A 86 9.97 2.21 15.79
CA GLY A 86 10.47 0.84 15.68
C GLY A 86 9.37 -0.15 15.29
N PHE A 87 8.18 -0.01 15.86
CA PHE A 87 6.99 -0.77 15.49
C PHE A 87 6.61 -0.57 14.01
N ALA A 88 6.56 0.68 13.55
CA ALA A 88 6.24 0.99 12.17
C ALA A 88 7.29 0.45 11.18
N ALA A 89 8.57 0.51 11.55
CA ALA A 89 9.65 -0.09 10.76
C ALA A 89 9.50 -1.61 10.64
N ALA A 90 9.23 -2.28 11.77
CA ALA A 90 9.02 -3.73 11.79
C ALA A 90 7.79 -4.16 10.96
N LEU A 91 6.70 -3.39 10.97
CA LEU A 91 5.54 -3.65 10.14
C LEU A 91 5.87 -3.53 8.65
N ARG A 92 6.51 -2.42 8.24
CA ARG A 92 6.91 -2.22 6.84
C ARG A 92 7.84 -3.31 6.34
N GLU A 93 8.79 -3.71 7.17
CA GLU A 93 9.70 -4.81 6.84
C GLU A 93 8.95 -6.13 6.65
N ALA A 94 8.02 -6.45 7.56
CA ALA A 94 7.22 -7.67 7.48
C ALA A 94 6.31 -7.67 6.24
N GLU A 95 5.60 -6.56 5.96
CA GLU A 95 4.78 -6.42 4.76
C GLU A 95 5.62 -6.53 3.49
N TYR A 96 6.77 -5.84 3.42
CA TYR A 96 7.63 -5.89 2.24
C TYR A 96 8.18 -7.30 1.99
N ARG A 97 8.62 -8.01 3.04
CA ARG A 97 9.07 -9.41 2.94
C ARG A 97 7.97 -10.32 2.42
N MET A 98 6.72 -10.08 2.86
CA MET A 98 5.58 -10.87 2.40
C MET A 98 5.25 -10.58 0.93
N LEU A 99 5.28 -9.30 0.51
CA LEU A 99 5.08 -8.92 -0.89
C LEU A 99 6.11 -9.55 -1.83
N GLN A 100 7.37 -9.75 -1.38
CA GLN A 100 8.38 -10.45 -2.19
C GLN A 100 8.11 -11.94 -2.38
N GLN A 101 7.23 -12.52 -1.56
CA GLN A 101 6.81 -13.92 -1.67
C GLN A 101 5.51 -14.09 -2.47
N PHE A 102 4.82 -13.01 -2.80
CA PHE A 102 3.58 -13.05 -3.55
C PHE A 102 3.79 -13.51 -4.98
N ASP A 103 2.88 -14.34 -5.43
CA ASP A 103 2.75 -14.73 -6.82
C ASP A 103 1.85 -13.76 -7.59
N PHE A 104 1.77 -13.94 -8.90
CA PHE A 104 0.91 -13.11 -9.74
C PHE A 104 -0.56 -13.17 -9.32
N ALA A 105 -1.06 -14.34 -8.93
CA ALA A 105 -2.43 -14.50 -8.43
C ALA A 105 -2.71 -13.67 -7.16
N ASN A 106 -1.75 -13.57 -6.23
CA ASN A 106 -1.86 -12.69 -5.07
C ASN A 106 -1.84 -11.21 -5.48
N LEU A 107 -1.00 -10.84 -6.46
CA LEU A 107 -0.91 -9.46 -6.97
C LEU A 107 -2.17 -9.04 -7.75
N ASP A 108 -2.86 -9.98 -8.39
CA ASP A 108 -4.17 -9.73 -9.01
C ASP A 108 -5.27 -9.48 -7.97
N HIS A 109 -5.17 -10.11 -6.80
CA HIS A 109 -6.09 -9.89 -5.67
C HIS A 109 -5.89 -8.51 -5.03
N PHE A 110 -4.66 -8.00 -4.98
CA PHE A 110 -4.33 -6.70 -4.41
C PHE A 110 -3.88 -5.71 -5.49
N SER A 111 -4.58 -4.60 -5.68
CA SER A 111 -4.07 -3.57 -6.58
C SER A 111 -2.79 -2.92 -6.01
N THR A 112 -1.82 -2.63 -6.87
CA THR A 112 -0.54 -1.99 -6.48
C THR A 112 -0.75 -0.69 -5.67
N PRO A 113 -1.66 0.25 -6.03
CA PRO A 113 -1.91 1.42 -5.21
C PRO A 113 -2.42 1.08 -3.81
N SER A 114 -3.23 0.02 -3.67
CA SER A 114 -3.71 -0.45 -2.35
C SER A 114 -2.57 -0.98 -1.49
N LEU A 115 -1.63 -1.74 -2.06
CA LEU A 115 -0.45 -2.23 -1.34
C LEU A 115 0.46 -1.09 -0.87
N VAL A 116 0.71 -0.10 -1.73
CA VAL A 116 1.48 1.11 -1.35
C VAL A 116 0.79 1.84 -0.20
N THR A 117 -0.54 2.02 -0.24
CA THR A 117 -1.29 2.68 0.83
C THR A 117 -1.18 1.91 2.16
N ARG A 118 -1.20 0.58 2.14
CA ARG A 118 -1.05 -0.26 3.35
C ARG A 118 0.32 -0.07 3.99
N MET A 119 1.39 -0.11 3.21
CA MET A 119 2.76 0.08 3.68
C MET A 119 3.07 1.52 4.14
N THR A 120 2.35 2.51 3.65
CA THR A 120 2.59 3.93 3.97
C THR A 120 1.56 4.49 4.93
N THR A 121 0.35 4.75 4.45
CA THR A 121 -0.71 5.43 5.21
C THR A 121 -1.21 4.58 6.38
N ASP A 122 -1.51 3.29 6.15
CA ASP A 122 -2.04 2.43 7.21
C ASP A 122 -1.00 2.18 8.31
N VAL A 123 0.26 1.96 7.96
CA VAL A 123 1.36 1.87 8.94
C VAL A 123 1.53 3.19 9.70
N THR A 124 1.35 4.34 9.04
CA THR A 124 1.40 5.65 9.71
C THR A 124 0.24 5.83 10.70
N VAL A 125 -0.96 5.36 10.38
CA VAL A 125 -2.09 5.34 11.31
C VAL A 125 -1.76 4.48 12.53
N MET A 126 -1.15 3.30 12.35
CA MET A 126 -0.73 2.42 13.43
C MET A 126 0.41 3.05 14.27
N LEU A 127 1.37 3.72 13.64
CA LEU A 127 2.41 4.49 14.32
C LEU A 127 1.77 5.55 15.23
N ASN A 128 0.84 6.34 14.70
CA ASN A 128 0.17 7.41 15.44
C ASN A 128 -0.68 6.87 16.59
N ALA A 129 -1.26 5.68 16.46
CA ALA A 129 -1.98 5.03 17.55
C ALA A 129 -1.06 4.78 18.76
N VAL A 130 0.21 4.46 18.54
CA VAL A 130 1.20 4.29 19.60
C VAL A 130 1.79 5.64 20.02
N ALA A 131 2.25 6.46 19.07
CA ALA A 131 2.97 7.71 19.36
C ALA A 131 2.10 8.75 20.10
N THR A 132 0.88 8.98 19.60
CA THR A 132 -0.03 10.02 20.12
C THR A 132 -1.22 9.46 20.89
N GLY A 133 -1.66 8.24 20.58
CA GLY A 133 -2.82 7.61 21.23
C GLY A 133 -2.51 7.00 22.59
N LEU A 134 -1.26 6.56 22.82
CA LEU A 134 -0.88 5.91 24.07
C LEU A 134 -1.01 6.83 25.29
N ARG A 135 -0.58 8.09 25.18
CA ARG A 135 -0.62 9.06 26.29
C ARG A 135 -2.07 9.33 26.76
N PRO A 136 -3.01 9.74 25.89
CA PRO A 136 -4.42 9.93 26.30
C PRO A 136 -5.06 8.66 26.86
N LEU A 137 -4.74 7.50 26.28
CA LEU A 137 -5.27 6.20 26.70
C LEU A 137 -4.86 5.85 28.14
N VAL A 138 -3.64 6.17 28.55
CA VAL A 138 -3.13 5.91 29.91
C VAL A 138 -3.46 7.06 30.85
N ARG A 139 -3.20 8.30 30.43
CA ARG A 139 -3.35 9.50 31.25
C ARG A 139 -4.80 9.74 31.64
N SER A 140 -5.76 9.59 30.73
CA SER A 140 -7.16 9.95 31.00
C SER A 140 -7.77 9.11 32.16
N PRO A 141 -7.67 7.76 32.18
CA PRO A 141 -8.16 6.97 33.31
C PRO A 141 -7.40 7.30 34.60
N VAL A 142 -6.07 7.45 34.54
CA VAL A 142 -5.25 7.76 35.72
C VAL A 142 -5.69 9.09 36.33
N MET A 143 -5.79 10.16 35.52
CA MET A 143 -6.24 11.48 35.97
C MET A 143 -7.67 11.47 36.51
N LEU A 144 -8.58 10.71 35.88
CA LEU A 144 -9.95 10.57 36.35
C LEU A 144 -10.00 9.95 37.75
N PHE A 145 -9.36 8.79 37.95
CA PHE A 145 -9.39 8.09 39.23
C PHE A 145 -8.60 8.80 40.32
N MET A 146 -7.41 9.31 40.01
CA MET A 146 -6.60 10.08 40.96
C MET A 146 -7.29 11.39 41.34
N GLY A 147 -7.83 12.13 40.37
CA GLY A 147 -8.52 13.39 40.62
C GLY A 147 -9.79 13.20 41.47
N LEU A 148 -10.58 12.16 41.21
CA LEU A 148 -11.71 11.78 42.07
C LEU A 148 -11.26 11.38 43.48
N GLY A 149 -10.16 10.59 43.58
CA GLY A 149 -9.58 10.20 44.86
C GLY A 149 -9.09 11.39 45.69
N MET A 150 -8.37 12.31 45.05
CA MET A 150 -7.89 13.54 45.74
C MET A 150 -9.05 14.46 46.15
N ALA A 151 -10.06 14.61 45.28
CA ALA A 151 -11.25 15.36 45.63
C ALA A 151 -12.01 14.74 46.83
N PHE A 152 -12.11 13.41 46.86
CA PHE A 152 -12.77 12.68 47.96
C PHE A 152 -12.02 12.85 49.29
N LEU A 153 -10.69 12.84 49.23
CA LEU A 153 -9.83 13.05 50.43
C LEU A 153 -9.95 14.48 50.97
N LEU A 154 -10.12 15.49 50.12
CA LEU A 154 -10.33 16.86 50.53
C LEU A 154 -11.74 17.06 51.14
N ASN A 155 -12.77 16.68 50.40
CA ASN A 155 -14.16 16.81 50.89
C ASN A 155 -15.10 15.82 50.19
N ALA A 156 -15.48 14.74 50.90
CA ALA A 156 -16.33 13.68 50.36
C ALA A 156 -17.72 14.17 49.92
N LYS A 157 -18.30 15.19 50.64
CA LYS A 157 -19.60 15.74 50.30
C LYS A 157 -19.56 16.57 49.01
N LEU A 158 -18.50 17.37 48.82
CA LEU A 158 -18.36 18.20 47.63
C LEU A 158 -18.03 17.33 46.41
N THR A 159 -17.40 16.16 46.60
CA THR A 159 -17.09 15.19 45.53
C THR A 159 -18.36 14.66 44.83
N ILE A 160 -19.54 14.76 45.46
CA ILE A 160 -20.81 14.38 44.80
C ILE A 160 -21.02 15.20 43.52
N VAL A 161 -20.55 16.44 43.46
CA VAL A 161 -20.64 17.28 42.26
C VAL A 161 -19.91 16.58 41.09
N PHE A 162 -18.72 16.00 41.32
CA PHE A 162 -17.98 15.23 40.29
C PHE A 162 -18.73 13.96 39.88
N LEU A 163 -19.30 13.23 40.85
CA LEU A 163 -20.03 12.00 40.57
C LEU A 163 -21.28 12.24 39.72
N ILE A 164 -21.82 13.47 39.73
CA ILE A 164 -22.95 13.88 38.90
C ILE A 164 -22.47 14.46 37.57
N THR A 165 -21.54 15.40 37.59
CA THR A 165 -21.12 16.14 36.38
C THR A 165 -20.31 15.29 35.42
N THR A 166 -19.48 14.38 35.93
CA THR A 166 -18.64 13.50 35.07
C THR A 166 -19.46 12.54 34.21
N PRO A 167 -20.44 11.78 34.74
CA PRO A 167 -21.32 10.93 33.92
C PRO A 167 -22.19 11.74 32.95
N ILE A 168 -22.67 12.93 33.34
CA ILE A 168 -23.44 13.82 32.47
C ILE A 168 -22.59 14.23 31.27
N LEU A 169 -21.35 14.69 31.51
CA LEU A 169 -20.43 15.03 30.44
C LEU A 169 -20.15 13.81 29.54
N ALA A 170 -19.85 12.66 30.14
CA ALA A 170 -19.58 11.44 29.39
C ALA A 170 -20.78 11.03 28.50
N ALA A 171 -22.00 11.15 29.02
CA ALA A 171 -23.24 10.86 28.27
C ALA A 171 -23.46 11.83 27.10
N ILE A 172 -23.23 13.14 27.32
CA ILE A 172 -23.31 14.16 26.26
C ILE A 172 -22.27 13.90 25.17
N LEU A 173 -21.01 13.66 25.55
CA LEU A 173 -19.95 13.36 24.61
C LEU A 173 -20.20 12.07 23.82
N ALA A 174 -20.67 11.01 24.50
CA ALA A 174 -21.06 9.76 23.84
C ALA A 174 -22.20 9.98 22.83
N TRP A 175 -23.22 10.79 23.18
CA TRP A 175 -24.30 11.14 22.28
C TRP A 175 -23.77 11.93 21.04
N ILE A 176 -22.89 12.92 21.24
CA ILE A 176 -22.28 13.67 20.14
C ILE A 176 -21.51 12.72 19.23
N VAL A 177 -20.64 11.85 19.78
CA VAL A 177 -19.83 10.91 19.01
C VAL A 177 -20.69 9.96 18.18
N THR A 178 -21.78 9.42 18.74
CA THR A 178 -22.69 8.52 18.01
C THR A 178 -23.44 9.22 16.87
N LYS A 179 -23.72 10.52 17.02
CA LYS A 179 -24.37 11.32 15.96
C LYS A 179 -23.39 11.77 14.88
N VAL A 180 -22.17 12.14 15.27
CA VAL A 180 -21.16 12.69 14.37
C VAL A 180 -20.49 11.58 13.54
N GLY A 181 -20.35 10.36 14.08
CA GLY A 181 -19.72 9.24 13.37
C GLY A 181 -20.28 8.99 11.96
N PRO A 182 -21.59 8.72 11.79
CA PRO A 182 -22.17 8.51 10.47
C PRO A 182 -22.11 9.72 9.54
N LEU A 183 -22.01 10.95 10.09
CA LEU A 183 -21.85 12.17 9.30
C LEU A 183 -20.42 12.30 8.75
N TYR A 184 -19.40 11.89 9.52
CA TYR A 184 -18.04 11.79 9.03
C TYR A 184 -17.90 10.78 7.88
N ASP A 185 -18.61 9.64 7.96
CA ASP A 185 -18.61 8.65 6.87
C ASP A 185 -19.20 9.24 5.58
N ARG A 186 -20.33 9.99 5.69
CA ARG A 186 -20.92 10.69 4.54
C ARG A 186 -20.01 11.79 3.99
N GLN A 187 -19.38 12.57 4.86
CA GLN A 187 -18.40 13.57 4.45
C GLN A 187 -17.22 12.93 3.74
N GLN A 188 -16.72 11.78 4.23
CA GLN A 188 -15.63 11.05 3.57
C GLN A 188 -16.06 10.57 2.18
N THR A 189 -17.28 10.05 2.02
CA THR A 189 -17.81 9.65 0.71
C THR A 189 -17.85 10.84 -0.26
N ALA A 190 -18.28 12.01 0.20
CA ALA A 190 -18.27 13.22 -0.62
C ALA A 190 -16.85 13.67 -1.01
N VAL A 191 -15.87 13.54 -0.09
CA VAL A 191 -14.43 13.77 -0.40
C VAL A 191 -13.95 12.79 -1.48
N ASP A 192 -14.33 11.53 -1.39
CA ASP A 192 -13.93 10.51 -2.36
C ASP A 192 -14.54 10.78 -3.75
N HIS A 193 -15.81 11.24 -3.82
CA HIS A 193 -16.46 11.69 -5.07
C HIS A 193 -15.71 12.88 -5.67
N LEU A 194 -15.37 13.90 -4.86
CA LEU A 194 -14.60 15.06 -5.32
C LEU A 194 -13.23 14.64 -5.86
N ASN A 195 -12.50 13.81 -5.12
CA ASN A 195 -11.18 13.31 -5.53
C ASN A 195 -11.27 12.51 -6.85
N GLY A 196 -12.29 11.65 -6.98
CA GLY A 196 -12.54 10.91 -8.20
C GLY A 196 -12.76 11.84 -9.40
N ARG A 197 -13.60 12.88 -9.23
CA ARG A 197 -13.87 13.86 -10.28
C ARG A 197 -12.64 14.65 -10.70
N VAL A 198 -11.86 15.12 -9.72
CA VAL A 198 -10.60 15.85 -9.97
C VAL A 198 -9.59 14.96 -10.69
N GLN A 199 -9.43 13.71 -10.26
CA GLN A 199 -8.53 12.76 -10.89
C GLN A 199 -8.93 12.46 -12.34
N GLU A 200 -10.24 12.27 -12.61
CA GLU A 200 -10.77 12.07 -13.95
C GLU A 200 -10.48 13.29 -14.85
N ALA A 201 -10.81 14.51 -14.37
CA ALA A 201 -10.58 15.75 -15.11
C ALA A 201 -9.10 15.99 -15.41
N LEU A 202 -8.19 15.74 -14.44
CA LEU A 202 -6.74 15.87 -14.66
C LEU A 202 -6.19 14.82 -15.63
N THR A 203 -6.68 13.60 -15.56
CA THR A 203 -6.29 12.52 -16.48
C THR A 203 -6.76 12.83 -17.91
N ALA A 204 -7.98 13.35 -18.05
CA ALA A 204 -8.59 13.69 -19.32
C ALA A 204 -8.36 15.15 -19.76
N ILE A 205 -7.48 15.91 -19.10
CA ILE A 205 -7.35 17.37 -19.29
C ILE A 205 -7.09 17.76 -20.75
N ARG A 206 -6.32 16.94 -21.48
CA ARG A 206 -6.04 17.18 -22.91
C ARG A 206 -7.31 17.03 -23.75
N ALA A 207 -8.15 16.05 -23.46
CA ALA A 207 -9.43 15.85 -24.13
C ALA A 207 -10.40 17.00 -23.80
N ILE A 208 -10.52 17.38 -22.53
CA ILE A 208 -11.36 18.50 -22.10
C ILE A 208 -10.98 19.78 -22.86
N LYS A 209 -9.66 20.05 -22.99
CA LYS A 209 -9.17 21.23 -23.74
C LYS A 209 -9.40 21.09 -25.25
N ALA A 210 -9.18 19.89 -25.82
CA ALA A 210 -9.38 19.65 -27.25
C ALA A 210 -10.86 19.78 -27.68
N PHE A 211 -11.79 19.36 -26.81
CA PHE A 211 -13.23 19.45 -27.06
C PHE A 211 -13.88 20.75 -26.52
N VAL A 212 -13.08 21.68 -25.94
CA VAL A 212 -13.55 22.96 -25.38
C VAL A 212 -14.69 22.76 -24.35
N ARG A 213 -14.57 21.72 -23.50
CA ARG A 213 -15.60 21.35 -22.52
C ARG A 213 -15.29 21.83 -21.10
N GLY A 214 -14.50 22.90 -20.94
CA GLY A 214 -14.14 23.43 -19.63
C GLY A 214 -15.32 23.87 -18.78
N ASP A 215 -16.31 24.54 -19.38
CA ASP A 215 -17.49 25.03 -18.65
C ASP A 215 -18.36 23.87 -18.14
N TYR A 216 -18.53 22.81 -18.93
CA TYR A 216 -19.23 21.61 -18.51
C TYR A 216 -18.53 20.93 -17.32
N GLU A 217 -17.19 20.83 -17.36
CA GLU A 217 -16.42 20.25 -16.25
C GLU A 217 -16.50 21.10 -14.98
N ASN A 218 -16.54 22.42 -15.11
CA ASN A 218 -16.73 23.33 -13.98
C ASN A 218 -18.10 23.09 -13.31
N GLU A 219 -19.17 22.96 -14.08
CA GLU A 219 -20.52 22.69 -13.56
C GLU A 219 -20.59 21.34 -12.84
N GLN A 220 -19.94 20.29 -13.40
CA GLN A 220 -19.86 18.99 -12.75
C GLN A 220 -19.04 19.05 -11.44
N PHE A 221 -17.95 19.82 -11.45
CA PHE A 221 -17.12 20.04 -10.25
C PHE A 221 -17.90 20.79 -9.17
N GLU A 222 -18.62 21.86 -9.54
CA GLU A 222 -19.46 22.64 -8.62
C GLU A 222 -20.48 21.75 -7.92
N THR A 223 -21.14 20.84 -8.66
CA THR A 223 -22.13 19.90 -8.11
C THR A 223 -21.52 19.04 -6.99
N VAL A 224 -20.36 18.44 -7.23
CA VAL A 224 -19.69 17.56 -6.25
C VAL A 224 -19.09 18.39 -5.09
N ASN A 225 -18.61 19.59 -5.39
CA ASN A 225 -18.10 20.52 -4.37
C ASN A 225 -19.20 20.99 -3.42
N ASP A 226 -20.39 21.26 -3.93
CA ASP A 226 -21.56 21.64 -3.13
C ASP A 226 -22.05 20.46 -2.27
N GLU A 227 -22.02 19.23 -2.79
CA GLU A 227 -22.28 18.02 -2.02
C GLU A 227 -21.31 17.92 -0.81
N LEU A 228 -20.01 18.13 -1.05
CA LEU A 228 -18.99 18.13 0.00
C LEU A 228 -19.21 19.27 1.01
N ALA A 229 -19.53 20.48 0.53
CA ALA A 229 -19.79 21.63 1.37
C ALA A 229 -21.01 21.37 2.30
N ALA A 230 -22.09 20.81 1.75
CA ALA A 230 -23.28 20.46 2.50
C ALA A 230 -23.01 19.35 3.53
N ALA A 231 -22.30 18.28 3.14
CA ALA A 231 -21.92 17.20 4.03
C ALA A 231 -21.01 17.69 5.17
N SER A 232 -20.02 18.53 4.85
CA SER A 232 -19.10 19.14 5.82
C SER A 232 -19.83 20.06 6.78
N THR A 233 -20.69 20.95 6.29
CA THR A 233 -21.49 21.86 7.13
C THR A 233 -22.37 21.08 8.10
N ASN A 234 -23.02 20.02 7.64
CA ASN A 234 -23.86 19.17 8.48
C ASN A 234 -23.03 18.42 9.55
N THR A 235 -21.86 17.95 9.21
CA THR A 235 -20.93 17.28 10.16
C THR A 235 -20.46 18.28 11.22
N PHE A 236 -19.98 19.46 10.79
CA PHE A 236 -19.49 20.50 11.70
C PHE A 236 -20.58 21.05 12.62
N ARG A 237 -21.83 21.12 12.18
CA ARG A 237 -22.97 21.57 13.00
C ARG A 237 -23.10 20.78 14.32
N TYR A 238 -22.83 19.48 14.31
CA TYR A 238 -22.84 18.66 15.51
C TYR A 238 -21.46 18.57 16.18
N ALA A 239 -20.38 18.52 15.40
CA ALA A 239 -19.03 18.43 15.94
C ALA A 239 -18.65 19.65 16.79
N VAL A 240 -19.08 20.85 16.38
CA VAL A 240 -18.86 22.11 17.12
C VAL A 240 -19.50 22.09 18.51
N LEU A 241 -20.58 21.33 18.72
CA LEU A 241 -21.25 21.25 20.03
C LEU A 241 -20.37 20.65 21.14
N ASN A 242 -19.29 19.93 20.76
CA ASN A 242 -18.39 19.27 21.70
C ASN A 242 -17.78 20.24 22.72
N LEU A 243 -17.20 21.35 22.25
CA LEU A 243 -16.57 22.33 23.13
C LEU A 243 -17.56 23.15 23.97
N PRO A 244 -18.67 23.70 23.44
CA PRO A 244 -19.71 24.35 24.23
C PRO A 244 -20.35 23.43 25.28
N ALA A 245 -20.61 22.17 24.94
CA ALA A 245 -21.15 21.19 25.88
C ALA A 245 -20.20 20.94 27.05
N PHE A 246 -18.91 20.73 26.75
CA PHE A 246 -17.87 20.62 27.76
C PHE A 246 -17.81 21.87 28.65
N GLN A 247 -17.76 23.06 28.07
CA GLN A 247 -17.72 24.33 28.81
C GLN A 247 -18.97 24.54 29.67
N ALA A 248 -20.15 24.21 29.17
CA ALA A 248 -21.40 24.32 29.94
C ALA A 248 -21.38 23.44 31.21
N VAL A 249 -20.96 22.17 31.07
CA VAL A 249 -20.84 21.26 32.21
C VAL A 249 -19.74 21.73 33.17
N MET A 250 -18.61 22.16 32.65
CA MET A 250 -17.46 22.65 33.43
C MET A 250 -17.85 23.89 34.25
N TYR A 251 -18.46 24.93 33.64
CA TYR A 251 -18.84 26.13 34.37
C TYR A 251 -19.97 25.85 35.36
N THR A 252 -20.91 24.96 35.01
CA THR A 252 -21.96 24.53 35.97
C THR A 252 -21.33 23.83 37.19
N ALA A 253 -20.33 22.95 36.97
CA ALA A 253 -19.60 22.31 38.07
C ALA A 253 -18.87 23.35 38.93
N ILE A 254 -18.16 24.31 38.31
CA ILE A 254 -17.46 25.39 39.02
C ILE A 254 -18.44 26.20 39.87
N VAL A 255 -19.58 26.62 39.32
CA VAL A 255 -20.59 27.41 40.07
C VAL A 255 -21.14 26.60 41.24
N CYS A 256 -21.46 25.31 41.05
CA CYS A 256 -21.92 24.44 42.15
C CYS A 256 -20.84 24.29 43.23
N ILE A 257 -19.58 24.07 42.85
CA ILE A 257 -18.46 23.92 43.78
C ILE A 257 -18.22 25.21 44.56
N MET A 258 -18.26 26.37 43.90
CA MET A 258 -18.14 27.68 44.55
C MET A 258 -19.28 27.95 45.53
N TRP A 259 -20.53 27.59 45.16
CA TRP A 259 -21.69 27.80 45.99
C TRP A 259 -21.65 26.89 47.24
N TYR A 260 -21.51 25.59 47.07
CA TYR A 260 -21.47 24.65 48.20
C TYR A 260 -20.17 24.75 48.98
N GLY A 261 -19.02 24.91 48.33
CA GLY A 261 -17.70 25.08 48.97
C GLY A 261 -17.63 26.36 49.77
N GLY A 262 -18.15 27.49 49.23
CA GLY A 262 -18.28 28.74 50.01
C GLY A 262 -19.12 28.58 51.28
N ASN A 263 -20.23 27.83 51.19
CA ASN A 263 -21.04 27.54 52.40
C ASN A 263 -20.27 26.63 53.39
N PHE A 264 -19.46 25.68 52.92
CA PHE A 264 -18.60 24.87 53.81
C PHE A 264 -17.51 25.69 54.46
N ILE A 265 -16.94 26.71 53.77
CA ILE A 265 -15.99 27.65 54.37
C ILE A 265 -16.65 28.47 55.49
N LEU A 266 -17.85 29.02 55.26
CA LEU A 266 -18.59 29.79 56.28
C LEU A 266 -18.97 28.95 57.50
N THR A 267 -19.01 27.63 57.38
CA THR A 267 -19.33 26.68 58.46
C THR A 267 -18.09 25.95 59.02
N ASP A 268 -16.88 26.45 58.76
CA ASP A 268 -15.57 25.90 59.17
C ASP A 268 -15.36 24.40 58.84
N ARG A 269 -15.96 23.95 57.71
CA ARG A 269 -15.87 22.56 57.24
C ARG A 269 -14.89 22.39 56.08
N MET A 270 -14.34 23.46 55.55
CA MET A 270 -13.42 23.51 54.43
C MET A 270 -12.60 24.81 54.47
N THR A 271 -11.37 24.75 54.04
CA THR A 271 -10.51 25.93 53.93
C THR A 271 -10.59 26.55 52.52
N VAL A 272 -10.05 27.78 52.37
CA VAL A 272 -10.02 28.47 51.08
C VAL A 272 -9.02 27.76 50.11
N GLY A 273 -7.90 27.27 50.65
CA GLY A 273 -6.94 26.53 49.85
C GLY A 273 -7.49 25.19 49.36
N GLU A 274 -8.22 24.45 50.24
CA GLU A 274 -8.89 23.22 49.81
C GLU A 274 -9.90 23.48 48.71
N LEU A 275 -10.68 24.56 48.75
CA LEU A 275 -11.60 24.94 47.65
C LEU A 275 -10.85 25.21 46.37
N THR A 276 -9.71 25.92 46.44
CA THR A 276 -8.86 26.22 45.28
C THR A 276 -8.29 24.95 44.64
N ALA A 277 -7.79 24.01 45.46
CA ALA A 277 -7.32 22.70 44.99
C ALA A 277 -8.45 21.91 44.37
N PHE A 278 -9.66 21.93 44.97
CA PHE A 278 -10.84 21.23 44.48
C PHE A 278 -11.27 21.74 43.09
N LEU A 279 -11.23 23.06 42.85
CA LEU A 279 -11.46 23.65 41.52
C LEU A 279 -10.43 23.19 40.47
N SER A 280 -9.17 23.04 40.87
CA SER A 280 -8.13 22.52 39.99
C SER A 280 -8.38 21.05 39.62
N TYR A 281 -8.81 20.22 40.56
CA TYR A 281 -9.14 18.82 40.30
C TYR A 281 -10.36 18.66 39.40
N VAL A 282 -11.40 19.51 39.52
CA VAL A 282 -12.55 19.46 38.63
C VAL A 282 -12.15 19.67 37.17
N LEU A 283 -11.30 20.66 36.92
CA LEU A 283 -10.79 20.95 35.58
C LEU A 283 -10.01 19.75 35.01
N GLN A 284 -9.14 19.12 35.82
CA GLN A 284 -8.35 17.97 35.40
C GLN A 284 -9.23 16.74 35.11
N VAL A 285 -10.21 16.44 35.97
CA VAL A 285 -11.14 15.32 35.80
C VAL A 285 -11.99 15.51 34.53
N LEU A 286 -12.60 16.67 34.34
CA LEU A 286 -13.42 16.94 33.16
C LEU A 286 -12.60 16.94 31.86
N ASN A 287 -11.39 17.51 31.86
CA ASN A 287 -10.49 17.44 30.73
C ASN A 287 -10.07 15.99 30.41
N SER A 288 -9.88 15.13 31.43
CA SER A 288 -9.55 13.72 31.18
C SER A 288 -10.66 12.97 30.45
N VAL A 289 -11.92 13.27 30.76
CA VAL A 289 -13.08 12.70 30.04
C VAL A 289 -13.11 13.17 28.60
N MET A 290 -12.85 14.46 28.36
CA MET A 290 -12.80 15.01 26.99
C MET A 290 -11.67 14.36 26.17
N MET A 291 -10.46 14.21 26.75
CA MET A 291 -9.34 13.54 26.07
C MET A 291 -9.65 12.08 25.74
N PHE A 292 -10.33 11.37 26.64
CA PHE A 292 -10.71 9.97 26.42
C PHE A 292 -11.65 9.78 25.24
N SER A 293 -12.55 10.73 25.00
CA SER A 293 -13.44 10.73 23.82
C SER A 293 -12.63 10.70 22.50
N GLY A 294 -11.51 11.42 22.41
CA GLY A 294 -10.63 11.42 21.24
C GLY A 294 -9.94 10.07 20.96
N VAL A 295 -9.63 9.31 22.02
CA VAL A 295 -9.01 7.98 21.91
C VAL A 295 -9.91 7.01 21.14
N PHE A 296 -11.22 7.10 21.33
CA PHE A 296 -12.18 6.21 20.68
C PHE A 296 -12.16 6.34 19.15
N LEU A 297 -12.11 7.57 18.63
CA LEU A 297 -11.98 7.83 17.18
C LEU A 297 -10.65 7.31 16.62
N GLN A 298 -9.56 7.52 17.36
CA GLN A 298 -8.25 7.01 16.98
C GLN A 298 -8.23 5.48 16.91
N LEU A 299 -8.84 4.81 17.88
CA LEU A 299 -8.93 3.35 17.93
C LEU A 299 -9.71 2.78 16.74
N THR A 300 -10.83 3.42 16.37
CA THR A 300 -11.64 2.98 15.21
C THR A 300 -10.85 3.03 13.91
N ARG A 301 -10.13 4.13 13.66
CA ARG A 301 -9.25 4.25 12.48
C ARG A 301 -8.15 3.20 12.50
N SER A 302 -7.52 2.98 13.65
CA SER A 302 -6.46 1.98 13.80
C SER A 302 -6.96 0.56 13.55
N LEU A 303 -8.21 0.24 13.93
CA LEU A 303 -8.80 -1.07 13.68
C LEU A 303 -8.95 -1.37 12.19
N THR A 304 -9.37 -0.39 11.40
CA THR A 304 -9.52 -0.53 9.94
C THR A 304 -8.15 -0.73 9.27
N SER A 305 -7.15 0.10 9.61
CA SER A 305 -5.79 -0.04 9.09
C SER A 305 -5.15 -1.37 9.50
N ALA A 306 -5.33 -1.80 10.76
CA ALA A 306 -4.83 -3.09 11.24
C ALA A 306 -5.42 -4.28 10.47
N ARG A 307 -6.71 -4.23 10.10
CA ARG A 307 -7.35 -5.27 9.28
C ARG A 307 -6.74 -5.33 7.89
N ARG A 308 -6.48 -4.18 7.27
CA ARG A 308 -5.89 -4.10 5.92
C ARG A 308 -4.44 -4.59 5.91
N ILE A 309 -3.63 -4.23 6.92
CA ILE A 309 -2.26 -4.72 7.10
C ILE A 309 -2.26 -6.23 7.32
N ARG A 310 -3.12 -6.73 8.21
CA ARG A 310 -3.24 -8.17 8.49
C ARG A 310 -3.58 -8.97 7.25
N ALA A 311 -4.46 -8.46 6.38
CA ALA A 311 -4.82 -9.12 5.13
C ALA A 311 -3.61 -9.37 4.21
N VAL A 312 -2.59 -8.50 4.24
CA VAL A 312 -1.33 -8.72 3.51
C VAL A 312 -0.44 -9.72 4.25
N LEU A 313 -0.31 -9.60 5.57
CA LEU A 313 0.59 -10.44 6.37
C LEU A 313 0.13 -11.91 6.49
N GLU A 314 -1.15 -12.18 6.33
CA GLU A 314 -1.73 -13.53 6.39
C GLU A 314 -2.01 -14.15 5.01
N GLU A 315 -1.82 -13.37 3.94
CA GLU A 315 -1.97 -13.89 2.59
C GLU A 315 -0.90 -14.96 2.32
N GLN A 316 -1.34 -16.10 1.79
CA GLN A 316 -0.44 -17.20 1.47
C GLN A 316 -0.06 -17.14 -0.01
N PRO A 317 1.22 -17.39 -0.37
CA PRO A 317 1.61 -17.59 -1.76
C PRO A 317 0.75 -18.67 -2.41
N ALA A 318 0.23 -18.39 -3.61
CA ALA A 318 -0.65 -19.30 -4.33
C ALA A 318 0.11 -20.52 -4.88
N LEU A 319 1.41 -20.36 -5.18
CA LEU A 319 2.26 -21.39 -5.75
C LEU A 319 2.97 -22.18 -4.66
N ALA A 320 2.62 -23.47 -4.53
CA ALA A 320 3.30 -24.36 -3.59
C ALA A 320 4.69 -24.75 -4.10
N THR A 321 5.72 -24.64 -3.26
CA THR A 321 7.05 -25.18 -3.55
C THR A 321 7.07 -26.67 -3.19
N PRO A 322 7.51 -27.58 -4.08
CA PRO A 322 7.60 -29.01 -3.77
C PRO A 322 8.65 -29.27 -2.69
N ALA A 323 8.48 -30.36 -1.94
CA ALA A 323 9.41 -30.74 -0.87
C ALA A 323 10.81 -31.12 -1.40
N ASP A 324 10.88 -31.69 -2.60
CA ASP A 324 12.13 -32.04 -3.28
C ASP A 324 12.10 -31.44 -4.71
N PRO A 325 12.47 -30.17 -4.87
CA PRO A 325 12.36 -29.47 -6.13
C PRO A 325 13.51 -29.83 -7.09
N ILE A 326 13.17 -30.02 -8.37
CA ILE A 326 14.16 -30.18 -9.42
C ILE A 326 14.93 -28.87 -9.60
N ALA A 327 16.25 -28.95 -9.54
CA ALA A 327 17.14 -27.78 -9.53
C ALA A 327 17.61 -27.33 -10.93
N ALA A 328 17.33 -28.09 -12.00
CA ALA A 328 17.74 -27.74 -13.36
C ALA A 328 16.74 -28.24 -14.39
N VAL A 329 16.48 -27.44 -15.42
CA VAL A 329 15.68 -27.84 -16.59
C VAL A 329 16.58 -28.56 -17.58
N ALA A 330 16.13 -29.69 -18.13
CA ALA A 330 16.94 -30.53 -19.00
C ALA A 330 17.14 -29.88 -20.40
N ASP A 331 16.06 -29.51 -21.05
CA ASP A 331 16.03 -28.91 -22.38
C ASP A 331 14.88 -27.91 -22.52
N GLY A 332 14.69 -27.30 -23.70
CA GLY A 332 13.66 -26.32 -23.98
C GLY A 332 12.35 -26.91 -24.53
N SER A 333 12.10 -28.24 -24.44
CA SER A 333 10.83 -28.80 -24.88
C SER A 333 9.68 -28.38 -23.98
N ILE A 334 8.48 -28.19 -24.57
CA ILE A 334 7.30 -27.73 -23.83
C ILE A 334 6.11 -28.60 -24.22
N ASP A 335 5.38 -29.13 -23.22
CA ASP A 335 4.18 -29.93 -23.42
C ASP A 335 3.03 -29.36 -22.59
N PHE A 336 1.91 -29.12 -23.25
CA PHE A 336 0.61 -28.87 -22.62
C PHE A 336 -0.24 -30.14 -22.80
N ALA A 337 -0.64 -30.76 -21.71
CA ALA A 337 -1.47 -31.95 -21.71
C ALA A 337 -2.83 -31.65 -21.10
N ASP A 338 -3.84 -31.44 -21.95
CA ASP A 338 -5.23 -31.15 -21.57
C ASP A 338 -5.36 -30.01 -20.55
N VAL A 339 -4.69 -28.88 -20.83
CA VAL A 339 -4.56 -27.77 -19.90
C VAL A 339 -5.75 -26.83 -19.98
N SER A 340 -6.41 -26.60 -18.83
CA SER A 340 -7.38 -25.52 -18.66
C SER A 340 -6.95 -24.55 -17.55
N PHE A 341 -7.32 -23.27 -17.68
CA PHE A 341 -6.92 -22.23 -16.73
C PHE A 341 -7.99 -21.16 -16.54
N LYS A 342 -8.16 -20.74 -15.27
CA LYS A 342 -8.98 -19.58 -14.85
C LYS A 342 -8.15 -18.65 -13.96
N TYR A 343 -8.26 -17.35 -14.15
CA TYR A 343 -7.67 -16.34 -13.27
C TYR A 343 -8.34 -16.27 -11.89
N SER A 344 -9.61 -16.66 -11.81
CA SER A 344 -10.36 -16.71 -10.56
C SER A 344 -11.29 -17.92 -10.57
N ALA A 345 -11.39 -18.60 -9.43
CA ALA A 345 -12.36 -19.70 -9.25
C ALA A 345 -13.82 -19.27 -9.49
N ALA A 346 -14.13 -17.99 -9.30
CA ALA A 346 -15.45 -17.41 -9.57
C ALA A 346 -15.69 -17.03 -11.04
N ALA A 347 -14.66 -17.12 -11.91
CA ALA A 347 -14.82 -16.79 -13.32
C ALA A 347 -15.81 -17.75 -14.02
N ALA A 348 -16.74 -17.18 -14.80
CA ALA A 348 -17.78 -17.95 -15.49
C ALA A 348 -17.22 -18.81 -16.63
N ARG A 349 -16.07 -18.43 -17.21
CA ARG A 349 -15.43 -19.12 -18.34
C ARG A 349 -13.96 -19.35 -18.06
N ASP A 350 -13.42 -20.42 -18.66
CA ASP A 350 -11.98 -20.65 -18.71
C ASP A 350 -11.30 -19.64 -19.62
N ALA A 351 -10.13 -19.15 -19.23
CA ALA A 351 -9.28 -18.37 -20.11
C ALA A 351 -8.57 -19.28 -21.12
N LEU A 352 -8.20 -20.49 -20.71
CA LEU A 352 -7.74 -21.56 -21.58
C LEU A 352 -8.57 -22.82 -21.32
N SER A 353 -8.97 -23.53 -22.38
CA SER A 353 -9.82 -24.72 -22.31
C SER A 353 -9.21 -25.87 -23.10
N HIS A 354 -8.86 -26.97 -22.39
CA HIS A 354 -8.43 -28.23 -22.98
C HIS A 354 -7.30 -28.10 -24.01
N VAL A 355 -6.28 -27.27 -23.69
CA VAL A 355 -5.13 -27.03 -24.56
C VAL A 355 -4.20 -28.25 -24.53
N THR A 356 -3.98 -28.86 -25.69
CA THR A 356 -2.98 -29.91 -25.91
C THR A 356 -2.04 -29.46 -27.02
N LEU A 357 -0.75 -29.31 -26.69
CA LEU A 357 0.25 -28.76 -27.60
C LEU A 357 1.64 -29.31 -27.23
N HIS A 358 2.39 -29.75 -28.24
CA HIS A 358 3.79 -30.17 -28.08
C HIS A 358 4.71 -29.22 -28.86
N ILE A 359 5.74 -28.69 -28.22
CA ILE A 359 6.76 -27.79 -28.80
C ILE A 359 8.13 -28.46 -28.62
N PRO A 360 8.80 -28.85 -29.71
CA PRO A 360 10.12 -29.44 -29.65
C PRO A 360 11.18 -28.45 -29.12
N ALA A 361 12.23 -28.98 -28.47
CA ALA A 361 13.38 -28.18 -28.07
C ALA A 361 14.07 -27.53 -29.27
N GLY A 362 14.45 -26.26 -29.15
CA GLY A 362 15.11 -25.48 -30.20
C GLY A 362 14.17 -24.91 -31.27
N ALA A 363 12.90 -25.31 -31.30
CA ALA A 363 11.96 -24.81 -32.30
C ALA A 363 11.61 -23.31 -32.10
N THR A 364 11.38 -22.62 -33.20
CA THR A 364 10.78 -21.28 -33.23
C THR A 364 9.29 -21.40 -33.48
N VAL A 365 8.47 -20.95 -32.54
CA VAL A 365 7.01 -21.08 -32.57
C VAL A 365 6.36 -19.71 -32.60
N GLY A 366 5.56 -19.46 -33.64
CA GLY A 366 4.68 -18.30 -33.72
C GLY A 366 3.34 -18.59 -33.06
N ILE A 367 2.84 -17.68 -32.22
CA ILE A 367 1.51 -17.78 -31.61
C ILE A 367 0.68 -16.60 -32.07
N ILE A 368 -0.40 -16.88 -32.81
CA ILE A 368 -1.32 -15.87 -33.34
C ILE A 368 -2.76 -16.15 -32.89
N GLY A 369 -3.63 -15.15 -33.06
CA GLY A 369 -5.05 -15.22 -32.70
C GLY A 369 -5.63 -13.85 -32.42
N GLY A 370 -6.92 -13.75 -32.32
CA GLY A 370 -7.63 -12.51 -32.04
C GLY A 370 -7.26 -11.87 -30.69
N THR A 371 -7.65 -10.61 -30.49
CA THR A 371 -7.54 -9.97 -29.18
C THR A 371 -8.41 -10.72 -28.17
N GLY A 372 -7.84 -11.09 -27.02
CA GLY A 372 -8.56 -11.88 -26.02
C GLY A 372 -8.49 -13.40 -26.22
N ALA A 373 -7.83 -13.92 -27.26
CA ALA A 373 -7.67 -15.36 -27.50
C ALA A 373 -6.76 -16.09 -26.45
N ALA A 374 -6.35 -15.43 -25.38
CA ALA A 374 -5.55 -15.96 -24.28
C ALA A 374 -4.09 -16.33 -24.65
N LYS A 375 -3.48 -15.70 -25.65
CA LYS A 375 -2.09 -15.93 -26.05
C LYS A 375 -1.10 -15.68 -24.90
N THR A 376 -1.17 -14.52 -24.25
CA THR A 376 -0.36 -14.18 -23.08
C THR A 376 -0.57 -15.18 -21.94
N THR A 377 -1.82 -15.58 -21.70
CA THR A 377 -2.14 -16.57 -20.65
C THR A 377 -1.44 -17.90 -20.89
N LEU A 378 -1.42 -18.39 -22.14
CA LEU A 378 -0.74 -19.64 -22.49
C LEU A 378 0.73 -19.59 -22.11
N VAL A 379 1.45 -18.55 -22.52
CA VAL A 379 2.90 -18.47 -22.28
C VAL A 379 3.26 -18.17 -20.82
N GLN A 380 2.37 -17.56 -20.03
CA GLN A 380 2.57 -17.29 -18.61
C GLN A 380 2.56 -18.58 -17.76
N LEU A 381 1.95 -19.66 -18.22
CA LEU A 381 1.96 -20.95 -17.54
C LEU A 381 3.34 -21.65 -17.66
N ILE A 382 4.14 -21.34 -18.68
CA ILE A 382 5.45 -21.98 -18.93
C ILE A 382 6.46 -21.65 -17.80
N PRO A 383 6.72 -20.34 -17.46
CA PRO A 383 7.58 -19.99 -16.33
C PRO A 383 6.85 -20.13 -14.97
N ARG A 384 5.67 -20.76 -14.96
CA ARG A 384 4.83 -20.94 -13.77
C ARG A 384 4.58 -19.61 -13.06
N LEU A 385 4.07 -18.58 -13.80
CA LEU A 385 3.56 -17.36 -13.18
C LEU A 385 2.19 -17.62 -12.54
N TYR A 386 1.46 -18.60 -13.08
CA TYR A 386 0.24 -19.19 -12.55
C TYR A 386 0.32 -20.72 -12.67
N ASP A 387 -0.40 -21.45 -11.83
CA ASP A 387 -0.63 -22.87 -11.99
C ASP A 387 -1.88 -23.14 -12.83
N ALA A 388 -1.83 -24.13 -13.70
CA ALA A 388 -3.01 -24.59 -14.47
C ALA A 388 -4.11 -25.07 -13.51
N THR A 389 -5.37 -24.74 -13.84
CA THR A 389 -6.54 -25.20 -13.06
C THR A 389 -6.75 -26.70 -13.22
N SER A 390 -6.53 -27.23 -14.45
CA SER A 390 -6.51 -28.66 -14.74
C SER A 390 -5.49 -28.99 -15.82
N GLY A 391 -5.12 -30.25 -15.95
CA GLY A 391 -4.08 -30.69 -16.87
C GLY A 391 -2.66 -30.48 -16.34
N THR A 392 -1.68 -30.56 -17.25
CA THR A 392 -0.26 -30.52 -16.88
C THR A 392 0.53 -29.74 -17.92
N VAL A 393 1.34 -28.77 -17.47
CA VAL A 393 2.36 -28.11 -18.28
C VAL A 393 3.72 -28.68 -17.93
N LYS A 394 4.48 -29.09 -18.95
CA LYS A 394 5.83 -29.62 -18.76
C LYS A 394 6.85 -28.77 -19.52
N VAL A 395 8.04 -28.65 -18.95
CA VAL A 395 9.22 -28.05 -19.59
C VAL A 395 10.39 -29.01 -19.40
N GLY A 396 11.13 -29.32 -20.46
CA GLY A 396 12.21 -30.32 -20.40
C GLY A 396 11.69 -31.69 -19.93
N GLY A 397 10.47 -32.09 -20.35
CA GLY A 397 9.82 -33.35 -20.02
C GLY A 397 9.29 -33.47 -18.60
N GLN A 398 9.46 -32.48 -17.73
CA GLN A 398 9.00 -32.52 -16.33
C GLN A 398 7.88 -31.49 -16.08
N ASP A 399 6.93 -31.82 -15.21
CA ASP A 399 5.87 -30.90 -14.77
C ASP A 399 6.48 -29.65 -14.12
N VAL A 400 6.05 -28.47 -14.55
CA VAL A 400 6.53 -27.17 -14.02
C VAL A 400 6.37 -27.06 -12.50
N ARG A 401 5.41 -27.76 -11.90
CA ARG A 401 5.16 -27.79 -10.45
C ARG A 401 6.23 -28.55 -9.68
N ARG A 402 7.05 -29.37 -10.33
CA ARG A 402 8.14 -30.13 -9.70
C ARG A 402 9.46 -29.36 -9.62
N TYR A 403 9.61 -28.28 -10.36
CA TYR A 403 10.79 -27.45 -10.31
C TYR A 403 10.80 -26.49 -9.11
N SER A 404 12.00 -26.09 -8.65
CA SER A 404 12.11 -24.84 -7.92
C SER A 404 11.76 -23.68 -8.84
N LEU A 405 11.05 -22.68 -8.34
CA LEU A 405 10.68 -21.51 -9.14
C LEU A 405 11.91 -20.77 -9.71
N ALA A 406 13.01 -20.74 -8.95
CA ALA A 406 14.27 -20.17 -9.40
C ALA A 406 14.81 -20.92 -10.63
N ALA A 407 14.98 -22.25 -10.55
CA ALA A 407 15.51 -23.05 -11.64
C ALA A 407 14.64 -22.98 -12.91
N LEU A 408 13.31 -23.02 -12.77
CA LEU A 408 12.41 -22.91 -13.90
C LEU A 408 12.49 -21.51 -14.54
N ARG A 409 12.41 -20.46 -13.72
CA ARG A 409 12.44 -19.07 -14.20
C ARG A 409 13.80 -18.64 -14.70
N ASP A 410 14.89 -19.27 -14.28
CA ASP A 410 16.22 -19.06 -14.86
C ASP A 410 16.33 -19.69 -16.25
N ALA A 411 15.72 -20.86 -16.46
CA ALA A 411 15.70 -21.52 -17.75
C ALA A 411 14.69 -20.91 -18.74
N VAL A 412 13.70 -20.16 -18.27
CA VAL A 412 12.67 -19.53 -19.12
C VAL A 412 12.80 -18.01 -19.05
N GLY A 413 13.27 -17.42 -20.12
CA GLY A 413 13.30 -15.96 -20.31
C GLY A 413 12.00 -15.47 -20.92
N ILE A 414 11.42 -14.41 -20.37
CA ILE A 414 10.20 -13.79 -20.91
C ILE A 414 10.39 -12.29 -21.06
N VAL A 415 10.11 -11.77 -22.26
CA VAL A 415 9.98 -10.34 -22.55
C VAL A 415 8.49 -10.02 -22.54
N LEU A 416 8.05 -9.31 -21.51
CA LEU A 416 6.63 -8.99 -21.30
C LEU A 416 6.15 -7.89 -22.25
N GLN A 417 4.86 -7.85 -22.53
CA GLN A 417 4.21 -6.81 -23.34
C GLN A 417 4.48 -5.39 -22.81
N LYS A 418 4.46 -5.21 -21.47
CA LYS A 418 4.86 -3.94 -20.84
C LYS A 418 6.33 -4.00 -20.48
N ASN A 419 7.15 -3.25 -21.25
CA ASN A 419 8.58 -3.15 -21.06
C ASN A 419 8.90 -2.26 -19.86
N LEU A 420 9.23 -2.87 -18.72
CA LEU A 420 9.56 -2.17 -17.48
C LEU A 420 11.08 -2.14 -17.28
N LEU A 421 11.59 -0.93 -17.09
CA LEU A 421 12.97 -0.67 -16.67
C LEU A 421 12.95 -0.02 -15.27
N PHE A 422 13.95 -0.37 -14.47
CA PHE A 422 14.11 0.17 -13.13
C PHE A 422 14.91 1.47 -13.18
N SER A 423 14.75 2.31 -12.16
CA SER A 423 15.62 3.47 -11.95
C SER A 423 17.07 3.01 -11.77
N GLY A 424 18.00 3.81 -12.24
CA GLY A 424 19.43 3.50 -12.28
C GLY A 424 19.97 3.51 -13.71
N THR A 425 21.16 2.99 -13.91
CA THR A 425 21.81 2.98 -15.21
C THR A 425 21.30 1.88 -16.13
N ILE A 426 21.61 1.96 -17.43
CA ILE A 426 21.35 0.88 -18.38
C ILE A 426 22.12 -0.38 -17.95
N ARG A 427 23.35 -0.24 -17.50
CA ARG A 427 24.18 -1.32 -16.94
C ARG A 427 23.46 -2.04 -15.80
N ASP A 428 22.92 -1.30 -14.82
CA ASP A 428 22.18 -1.87 -13.70
C ASP A 428 20.97 -2.66 -14.18
N ASN A 429 20.23 -2.12 -15.16
CA ASN A 429 19.07 -2.80 -15.73
C ASN A 429 19.44 -4.08 -16.49
N LEU A 430 20.54 -4.09 -17.25
CA LEU A 430 21.02 -5.28 -17.96
C LEU A 430 21.49 -6.38 -17.00
N ARG A 431 22.17 -6.01 -15.91
CA ARG A 431 22.63 -6.93 -14.87
C ARG A 431 21.52 -7.65 -14.08
N TRP A 432 20.28 -7.27 -14.29
CA TRP A 432 19.16 -8.12 -13.84
C TRP A 432 19.08 -9.46 -14.59
N GLY A 433 19.63 -9.53 -15.81
CA GLY A 433 19.75 -10.78 -16.55
C GLY A 433 20.91 -11.66 -16.04
N ASP A 434 22.08 -11.05 -15.87
CA ASP A 434 23.27 -11.67 -15.25
C ASP A 434 24.01 -10.62 -14.39
N PRO A 435 23.97 -10.74 -13.05
CA PRO A 435 24.64 -9.82 -12.14
C PRO A 435 26.16 -9.74 -12.31
N ASN A 436 26.79 -10.78 -12.87
CA ASN A 436 28.23 -10.91 -13.03
C ASN A 436 28.71 -10.59 -14.43
N ALA A 437 27.82 -10.23 -15.36
CA ALA A 437 28.19 -9.91 -16.74
C ALA A 437 29.19 -8.76 -16.79
N ASP A 438 30.27 -8.98 -17.52
CA ASP A 438 31.24 -7.94 -17.85
C ASP A 438 30.74 -7.05 -19.01
N ASP A 439 31.45 -5.99 -19.30
CA ASP A 439 31.03 -5.03 -20.31
C ASP A 439 30.96 -5.66 -21.70
N GLU A 440 31.86 -6.59 -22.04
CA GLU A 440 31.85 -7.26 -23.33
C GLU A 440 30.59 -8.10 -23.53
N THR A 441 30.18 -8.84 -22.49
CA THR A 441 28.94 -9.63 -22.47
C THR A 441 27.71 -8.73 -22.55
N LEU A 442 27.70 -7.61 -21.81
CA LEU A 442 26.60 -6.64 -21.87
C LEU A 442 26.44 -6.05 -23.27
N TRP A 443 27.56 -5.63 -23.91
CA TRP A 443 27.55 -5.11 -25.28
C TRP A 443 27.17 -6.18 -26.31
N ALA A 444 27.60 -7.43 -26.13
CA ALA A 444 27.17 -8.53 -27.00
C ALA A 444 25.67 -8.74 -26.99
N ALA A 445 25.05 -8.74 -25.79
CA ALA A 445 23.59 -8.82 -25.64
C ALA A 445 22.89 -7.59 -26.25
N CYS A 446 23.44 -6.39 -26.08
CA CYS A 446 22.93 -5.17 -26.72
C CYS A 446 22.99 -5.24 -28.24
N ARG A 447 24.04 -5.77 -28.82
CA ARG A 447 24.15 -6.00 -30.29
C ARG A 447 23.12 -7.00 -30.78
N ALA A 448 22.93 -8.11 -30.07
CA ALA A 448 21.91 -9.12 -30.41
C ALA A 448 20.48 -8.55 -30.37
N ALA A 449 20.24 -7.57 -29.52
CA ALA A 449 18.94 -6.86 -29.40
C ALA A 449 18.90 -5.57 -30.24
N CYS A 450 19.91 -5.25 -31.06
CA CYS A 450 20.08 -4.00 -31.81
C CYS A 450 19.99 -2.74 -30.91
N ALA A 451 20.37 -2.85 -29.64
CA ALA A 451 20.39 -1.73 -28.72
C ALA A 451 21.67 -0.89 -28.83
N ASP A 452 22.74 -1.45 -29.34
CA ASP A 452 24.03 -0.81 -29.60
C ASP A 452 23.89 0.44 -30.50
N GLU A 453 23.03 0.39 -31.51
CA GLU A 453 22.81 1.50 -32.46
C GLU A 453 22.44 2.83 -31.77
N PHE A 454 21.73 2.80 -30.68
CA PHE A 454 21.38 4.02 -29.95
C PHE A 454 22.26 4.25 -28.71
N LEU A 455 22.81 3.17 -28.12
CA LEU A 455 23.72 3.28 -26.97
C LEU A 455 25.02 3.96 -27.34
N GLU A 456 25.57 3.70 -28.50
CA GLU A 456 26.78 4.34 -29.03
C GLU A 456 26.63 5.86 -29.24
N ARG A 457 25.38 6.32 -29.38
CA ARG A 457 25.05 7.76 -29.52
C ARG A 457 24.79 8.45 -28.19
N MET A 458 24.68 7.69 -27.09
CA MET A 458 24.46 8.24 -25.75
C MET A 458 25.81 8.63 -25.13
N PRO A 459 25.95 9.83 -24.56
CA PRO A 459 27.23 10.32 -24.03
C PRO A 459 27.84 9.38 -22.99
N ASP A 460 27.01 8.78 -22.14
CA ASP A 460 27.42 7.92 -21.02
C ASP A 460 27.27 6.41 -21.34
N GLY A 461 26.87 6.04 -22.58
CA GLY A 461 26.72 4.65 -23.03
C GLY A 461 25.91 3.80 -22.04
N LEU A 462 26.52 2.70 -21.53
CA LEU A 462 25.89 1.81 -20.54
C LEU A 462 25.62 2.47 -19.17
N ASP A 463 26.29 3.56 -18.84
CA ASP A 463 26.14 4.26 -17.56
C ASP A 463 25.11 5.40 -17.63
N THR A 464 24.39 5.52 -18.75
CA THR A 464 23.27 6.46 -18.93
C THR A 464 22.15 6.16 -17.93
N ASP A 465 21.72 7.18 -17.18
CA ASP A 465 20.59 7.07 -16.22
C ASP A 465 19.25 6.96 -16.96
N MET A 466 18.49 5.94 -16.62
CA MET A 466 17.19 5.63 -17.22
C MET A 466 16.04 6.46 -16.65
N GLY A 467 16.21 7.05 -15.47
CA GLY A 467 15.12 7.64 -14.72
C GLY A 467 14.05 6.62 -14.27
N GLN A 468 13.05 7.08 -13.54
CA GLN A 468 11.99 6.20 -13.03
C GLN A 468 11.15 5.61 -14.17
N GLY A 469 11.11 4.26 -14.26
CA GLY A 469 10.37 3.55 -15.31
C GLY A 469 10.96 3.76 -16.73
N GLY A 470 12.21 4.20 -16.84
CA GLY A 470 12.88 4.41 -18.11
C GLY A 470 12.33 5.61 -18.91
N VAL A 471 11.92 6.69 -18.24
CA VAL A 471 11.35 7.88 -18.92
C VAL A 471 12.29 8.55 -19.92
N ASN A 472 13.60 8.33 -19.78
CA ASN A 472 14.62 8.95 -20.62
C ASN A 472 14.85 8.22 -21.96
N VAL A 473 14.12 7.12 -22.22
CA VAL A 473 14.25 6.33 -23.45
C VAL A 473 12.90 6.09 -24.13
N SER A 474 12.92 5.95 -25.46
CA SER A 474 11.71 5.67 -26.24
C SER A 474 11.16 4.25 -25.99
N GLY A 475 9.90 3.99 -26.37
CA GLY A 475 9.28 2.66 -26.24
C GLY A 475 10.09 1.56 -26.92
N GLY A 476 10.55 1.77 -28.15
CA GLY A 476 11.37 0.81 -28.88
C GLY A 476 12.76 0.61 -28.27
N GLN A 477 13.36 1.64 -27.66
CA GLN A 477 14.63 1.52 -26.93
C GLN A 477 14.44 0.69 -25.65
N LYS A 478 13.35 0.96 -24.85
CA LYS A 478 13.00 0.14 -23.69
C LYS A 478 12.87 -1.33 -24.05
N GLN A 479 12.18 -1.59 -25.15
CA GLN A 479 11.93 -2.94 -25.64
C GLN A 479 13.24 -3.67 -25.96
N ARG A 480 14.14 -3.04 -26.72
CA ARG A 480 15.46 -3.60 -27.08
C ARG A 480 16.31 -3.87 -25.82
N LEU A 481 16.29 -2.98 -24.82
CA LEU A 481 16.97 -3.21 -23.55
C LEU A 481 16.36 -4.37 -22.75
N CYS A 482 15.03 -4.53 -22.75
CA CYS A 482 14.38 -5.69 -22.13
C CYS A 482 14.73 -7.00 -22.83
N ILE A 483 14.86 -6.99 -24.17
CA ILE A 483 15.33 -8.14 -24.94
C ILE A 483 16.79 -8.46 -24.56
N ALA A 484 17.70 -7.48 -24.57
CA ALA A 484 19.09 -7.67 -24.18
C ALA A 484 19.22 -8.24 -22.76
N ARG A 485 18.46 -7.70 -21.80
CA ARG A 485 18.40 -8.19 -20.43
C ARG A 485 17.97 -9.65 -20.36
N THR A 486 17.00 -10.06 -21.18
CA THR A 486 16.50 -11.42 -21.17
C THR A 486 17.48 -12.39 -21.81
N LEU A 487 18.20 -11.97 -22.87
CA LEU A 487 19.25 -12.76 -23.51
C LEU A 487 20.44 -13.05 -22.58
N LEU A 488 20.80 -12.11 -21.71
CA LEU A 488 21.86 -12.28 -20.70
C LEU A 488 21.60 -13.44 -19.71
N LYS A 489 20.35 -13.89 -19.56
CA LYS A 489 20.03 -15.07 -18.74
C LYS A 489 20.45 -16.39 -19.37
N HIS A 490 20.82 -16.41 -20.65
CA HIS A 490 21.09 -17.63 -21.42
C HIS A 490 19.97 -18.71 -21.26
N PRO A 491 18.69 -18.34 -21.49
CA PRO A 491 17.57 -19.22 -21.21
C PRO A 491 17.50 -20.37 -22.21
N LYS A 492 16.90 -21.51 -21.82
CA LYS A 492 16.55 -22.63 -22.70
C LYS A 492 15.26 -22.38 -23.49
N VAL A 493 14.36 -21.58 -22.92
CA VAL A 493 13.11 -21.13 -23.54
C VAL A 493 13.07 -19.60 -23.50
N LEU A 494 12.81 -18.98 -24.64
CA LEU A 494 12.70 -17.53 -24.78
C LEU A 494 11.31 -17.16 -25.29
N ILE A 495 10.60 -16.36 -24.54
CA ILE A 495 9.23 -15.96 -24.81
C ILE A 495 9.17 -14.46 -25.11
N PHE A 496 8.58 -14.10 -26.24
CA PHE A 496 8.30 -12.74 -26.66
C PHE A 496 6.78 -12.51 -26.66
N ASP A 497 6.27 -11.82 -25.62
CA ASP A 497 4.84 -11.51 -25.52
C ASP A 497 4.56 -10.15 -26.15
N ASP A 498 4.18 -10.15 -27.44
CA ASP A 498 3.91 -8.94 -28.25
C ASP A 498 5.00 -7.86 -28.14
N SER A 499 6.23 -8.33 -27.92
CA SER A 499 7.35 -7.49 -27.53
C SER A 499 8.16 -6.93 -28.71
N THR A 500 7.68 -7.06 -29.94
CA THR A 500 8.28 -6.43 -31.15
C THR A 500 7.40 -5.33 -31.75
N SER A 501 6.20 -5.13 -31.22
CA SER A 501 5.20 -4.20 -31.78
C SER A 501 5.60 -2.71 -31.75
N ALA A 502 6.51 -2.31 -30.84
CA ALA A 502 7.01 -0.94 -30.74
C ALA A 502 8.33 -0.70 -31.48
N VAL A 503 8.88 -1.72 -32.16
CA VAL A 503 10.10 -1.64 -32.94
C VAL A 503 9.72 -1.52 -34.42
N ASP A 504 10.51 -0.78 -35.22
CA ASP A 504 10.29 -0.70 -36.65
C ASP A 504 10.62 -2.04 -37.34
N THR A 505 10.00 -2.27 -38.49
CA THR A 505 10.07 -3.56 -39.23
C THR A 505 11.51 -3.95 -39.61
N ALA A 506 12.38 -2.98 -39.90
CA ALA A 506 13.77 -3.27 -40.26
C ALA A 506 14.58 -3.75 -39.04
N THR A 507 14.40 -3.10 -37.88
CA THR A 507 15.02 -3.51 -36.62
C THR A 507 14.47 -4.84 -36.13
N GLU A 508 13.15 -5.09 -36.26
CA GLU A 508 12.52 -6.38 -35.95
C GLU A 508 13.14 -7.52 -36.78
N GLY A 509 13.38 -7.29 -38.08
CA GLY A 509 14.06 -8.24 -38.94
C GLY A 509 15.48 -8.59 -38.49
N LYS A 510 16.27 -7.58 -38.04
CA LYS A 510 17.60 -7.79 -37.48
C LYS A 510 17.57 -8.60 -36.19
N ILE A 511 16.65 -8.27 -35.27
CA ILE A 511 16.47 -9.01 -34.02
C ILE A 511 16.10 -10.46 -34.30
N ARG A 512 15.16 -10.74 -35.21
CA ARG A 512 14.79 -12.08 -35.66
C ARG A 512 15.99 -12.86 -36.19
N HIS A 513 16.80 -12.22 -37.03
CA HIS A 513 18.00 -12.87 -37.57
C HIS A 513 19.03 -13.21 -36.48
N ALA A 514 19.23 -12.31 -35.50
CA ALA A 514 20.08 -12.57 -34.35
C ALA A 514 19.54 -13.72 -33.48
N LEU A 515 18.23 -13.78 -33.28
CA LEU A 515 17.59 -14.86 -32.53
C LEU A 515 17.61 -16.21 -33.27
N ALA A 516 17.56 -16.21 -34.58
CA ALA A 516 17.67 -17.44 -35.40
C ALA A 516 19.01 -18.14 -35.22
N ALA A 517 20.10 -17.39 -34.88
CA ALA A 517 21.39 -17.96 -34.58
C ALA A 517 21.45 -18.76 -33.27
N LEU A 518 20.46 -18.60 -32.38
CA LEU A 518 20.33 -19.35 -31.12
C LEU A 518 19.62 -20.68 -31.36
N THR A 519 20.30 -21.66 -31.91
CA THR A 519 19.70 -22.96 -32.35
C THR A 519 19.24 -23.84 -31.20
N ASP A 520 19.89 -23.76 -30.03
CA ASP A 520 19.59 -24.58 -28.86
C ASP A 520 18.50 -24.00 -27.96
N VAL A 521 17.94 -22.84 -28.31
CA VAL A 521 16.92 -22.11 -27.52
C VAL A 521 15.57 -22.24 -28.20
N THR A 522 14.56 -22.70 -27.48
CA THR A 522 13.17 -22.71 -27.93
C THR A 522 12.61 -21.30 -27.86
N LYS A 523 12.04 -20.79 -28.96
CA LYS A 523 11.54 -19.43 -29.06
C LYS A 523 10.04 -19.42 -29.28
N LEU A 524 9.29 -18.74 -28.42
CA LEU A 524 7.86 -18.50 -28.57
C LEU A 524 7.64 -17.01 -28.85
N ILE A 525 7.05 -16.71 -29.99
CA ILE A 525 6.82 -15.34 -30.45
C ILE A 525 5.30 -15.13 -30.56
N ILE A 526 4.72 -14.41 -29.60
CA ILE A 526 3.36 -13.92 -29.72
C ILE A 526 3.43 -12.67 -30.58
N ALA A 527 2.74 -12.69 -31.72
CA ALA A 527 2.69 -11.58 -32.63
C ALA A 527 1.25 -11.26 -33.05
N GLN A 528 1.02 -9.99 -33.34
CA GLN A 528 -0.20 -9.50 -33.96
C GLN A 528 -0.08 -9.52 -35.50
N ARG A 529 1.15 -9.45 -36.01
CA ARG A 529 1.45 -9.46 -37.46
C ARG A 529 1.93 -10.85 -37.88
N ILE A 530 1.34 -11.36 -38.96
CA ILE A 530 1.75 -12.65 -39.54
C ILE A 530 3.20 -12.59 -40.03
N THR A 531 3.63 -11.44 -40.56
CA THR A 531 5.00 -11.23 -41.05
C THR A 531 6.07 -11.46 -39.98
N SER A 532 5.73 -11.35 -38.70
CA SER A 532 6.64 -11.60 -37.58
C SER A 532 6.86 -13.09 -37.30
N VAL A 533 5.96 -13.97 -37.78
CA VAL A 533 5.95 -15.41 -37.47
C VAL A 533 5.92 -16.32 -38.69
N MET A 534 5.87 -15.78 -39.90
CA MET A 534 5.75 -16.59 -41.11
C MET A 534 6.95 -17.52 -41.38
N ASP A 535 8.13 -17.17 -40.83
CA ASP A 535 9.36 -17.95 -40.94
C ASP A 535 9.53 -18.95 -39.77
N ALA A 536 8.53 -19.04 -38.85
CA ALA A 536 8.60 -19.94 -37.72
C ALA A 536 8.47 -21.41 -38.17
N ASP A 537 9.14 -22.31 -37.42
CA ASP A 537 9.06 -23.75 -37.67
C ASP A 537 7.64 -24.27 -37.45
N MET A 538 6.89 -23.63 -36.55
CA MET A 538 5.53 -23.96 -36.22
C MET A 538 4.74 -22.70 -35.88
N ILE A 539 3.51 -22.62 -36.34
CA ILE A 539 2.55 -21.56 -35.99
C ILE A 539 1.37 -22.18 -35.28
N VAL A 540 1.02 -21.64 -34.13
CA VAL A 540 -0.15 -22.04 -33.32
C VAL A 540 -1.21 -20.93 -33.42
N ILE A 541 -2.41 -21.29 -33.85
CA ILE A 541 -3.56 -20.39 -33.88
C ILE A 541 -4.38 -20.65 -32.63
N LEU A 542 -4.54 -19.62 -31.81
CA LEU A 542 -5.43 -19.63 -30.64
C LEU A 542 -6.75 -18.90 -30.98
N ASP A 543 -7.85 -19.55 -30.65
CA ASP A 543 -9.19 -18.98 -30.76
C ASP A 543 -10.03 -19.36 -29.53
N ASP A 544 -10.66 -18.35 -28.90
CA ASP A 544 -11.49 -18.49 -27.68
C ASP A 544 -10.86 -19.43 -26.62
N GLY A 545 -9.56 -19.24 -26.35
CA GLY A 545 -8.83 -20.02 -25.34
C GLY A 545 -8.50 -21.47 -25.72
N LYS A 546 -8.63 -21.85 -26.98
CA LYS A 546 -8.33 -23.18 -27.50
C LYS A 546 -7.29 -23.11 -28.62
N VAL A 547 -6.54 -24.19 -28.79
CA VAL A 547 -5.72 -24.39 -29.99
C VAL A 547 -6.66 -24.74 -31.14
N HIS A 548 -6.79 -23.82 -32.11
CA HIS A 548 -7.59 -24.01 -33.30
C HIS A 548 -6.85 -24.82 -34.35
N ALA A 549 -5.62 -24.43 -34.68
CA ALA A 549 -4.79 -25.12 -35.66
C ALA A 549 -3.31 -24.98 -35.34
N VAL A 550 -2.51 -25.93 -35.80
CA VAL A 550 -1.05 -25.94 -35.70
C VAL A 550 -0.48 -26.39 -37.04
N GLY A 551 0.53 -25.67 -37.54
CA GLY A 551 1.19 -26.03 -38.79
C GLY A 551 2.25 -25.00 -39.19
N THR A 552 2.87 -25.20 -40.34
CA THR A 552 3.75 -24.22 -40.96
C THR A 552 2.94 -23.13 -41.67
N HIS A 553 3.56 -21.99 -41.99
CA HIS A 553 2.91 -20.93 -42.80
C HIS A 553 2.26 -21.45 -44.07
N LYS A 554 2.94 -22.34 -44.82
CA LYS A 554 2.41 -22.90 -46.07
C LYS A 554 1.20 -23.80 -45.87
N GLU A 555 1.25 -24.65 -44.83
CA GLU A 555 0.15 -25.56 -44.50
C GLU A 555 -1.10 -24.81 -44.04
N LEU A 556 -0.92 -23.83 -43.15
CA LEU A 556 -2.05 -23.02 -42.66
C LEU A 556 -2.65 -22.13 -43.72
N LEU A 557 -1.81 -21.54 -44.60
CA LEU A 557 -2.30 -20.72 -45.71
C LEU A 557 -3.12 -21.56 -46.73
N ALA A 558 -2.80 -22.85 -46.88
CA ALA A 558 -3.52 -23.76 -47.76
C ALA A 558 -4.83 -24.29 -47.15
N ASN A 559 -4.84 -24.56 -45.80
CA ASN A 559 -5.88 -25.39 -45.21
C ASN A 559 -6.71 -24.72 -44.12
N ASP A 560 -6.30 -23.54 -43.58
CA ASP A 560 -6.95 -22.91 -42.45
C ASP A 560 -7.60 -21.57 -42.83
N THR A 561 -8.92 -21.45 -42.65
CA THR A 561 -9.68 -20.29 -43.02
C THR A 561 -9.40 -19.07 -42.17
N ILE A 562 -9.18 -19.23 -40.86
CA ILE A 562 -8.85 -18.14 -39.93
C ILE A 562 -7.49 -17.56 -40.28
N TYR A 563 -6.51 -18.41 -40.57
CA TYR A 563 -5.17 -17.96 -41.01
C TYR A 563 -5.23 -17.18 -42.33
N GLN A 564 -6.00 -17.70 -43.31
CA GLN A 564 -6.21 -17.04 -44.59
C GLN A 564 -6.84 -15.65 -44.43
N GLU A 565 -7.86 -15.53 -43.58
CA GLU A 565 -8.54 -14.25 -43.32
C GLU A 565 -7.60 -13.22 -42.68
N ILE A 566 -6.82 -13.64 -41.65
CA ILE A 566 -5.83 -12.77 -41.00
C ILE A 566 -4.75 -12.35 -42.02
N TYR A 567 -4.24 -13.29 -42.82
CA TYR A 567 -3.23 -13.02 -43.86
C TYR A 567 -3.74 -12.05 -44.91
N ALA A 568 -4.91 -12.30 -45.45
CA ALA A 568 -5.53 -11.43 -46.46
C ALA A 568 -5.84 -10.03 -45.94
N SER A 569 -6.28 -9.91 -44.69
CA SER A 569 -6.53 -8.63 -44.02
C SER A 569 -5.26 -7.80 -43.89
N GLN A 570 -4.15 -8.41 -43.52
CA GLN A 570 -2.87 -7.72 -43.28
C GLN A 570 -2.14 -7.36 -44.59
N MET A 571 -2.17 -8.25 -45.61
CA MET A 571 -1.52 -7.99 -46.90
C MET A 571 -2.27 -6.94 -47.74
N LYS A 572 -3.59 -6.85 -47.64
CA LYS A 572 -4.36 -5.76 -48.28
C LYS A 572 -4.04 -4.38 -47.67
N GLY A 573 -3.71 -4.32 -46.41
CA GLY A 573 -3.27 -3.08 -45.73
C GLY A 573 -1.92 -2.56 -46.25
N ASP A 574 -0.94 -3.43 -46.43
CA ASP A 574 0.39 -3.07 -46.94
C ASP A 574 0.38 -2.56 -48.39
N ASP A 575 -0.48 -3.10 -49.23
CA ASP A 575 -0.66 -2.63 -50.61
C ASP A 575 -1.34 -1.24 -50.71
N ALA A 576 -2.16 -0.88 -49.73
CA ALA A 576 -2.82 0.43 -49.66
C ALA A 576 -1.87 1.54 -49.20
N ASP A 577 -0.99 1.25 -48.26
CA ASP A 577 0.04 2.20 -47.76
C ASP A 577 1.22 2.37 -48.74
N GLY A 578 1.53 1.33 -49.57
CA GLY A 578 2.59 1.39 -50.60
C GLY A 578 2.25 2.27 -51.82
N LYS A 579 0.98 2.58 -52.07
CA LYS A 579 0.56 3.43 -53.20
C LYS A 579 0.45 4.92 -52.89
N GLY A 580 0.72 5.33 -51.64
CA GLY A 580 0.64 6.73 -51.20
C GLY A 580 1.90 7.58 -51.38
N ILE A 581 3.04 7.03 -51.85
CA ILE A 581 4.34 7.76 -51.94
C ILE A 581 4.74 8.08 -53.38
N GLN A 582 3.84 8.03 -54.36
CA GLN A 582 4.06 8.59 -55.70
C GLN A 582 2.98 9.62 -56.03
N ARG A 583 3.07 10.80 -55.42
CA ARG A 583 2.59 12.08 -56.01
C ARG A 583 3.30 13.27 -55.35
#